data_8010316c16b79bdf9d8e4bbe1c9916cb
#
_entry.id   8010316c16b79bdf9d8e4bbe1c9916cb
#
_cell.length_a   1.000
_cell.length_b   1.000
_cell.length_c   1.000
_cell.angle_alpha   90.00
_cell.angle_beta   90.00
_cell.angle_gamma   90.00
#
_symmetry.space_group_name_H-M   'P 1'
#
loop_
_entity.id
_entity.type
_entity.pdbx_description
1 polymer ?
#
loop_
_entity_poly.entity_id
_entity_poly.type
_entity_poly.pdbx_seq_one_letter_code
_entity_poly.pdbx_strand_id
1 'polypeptide(L)'
;DKLSSIVNETFVRLYQQGLIYRGKRLVNWDPKLMSAVSDLEVENEEKDGSLWHIAYPLADGSGQLVVATTRPETMLGDAALMVHPEDERYQALIGKTVILPLVGREIPIIADDYVDREFGTGVVKVTPAHDNNDYAVGQRHGLPMICVLTLTATINDLSLIHI
;
A
#
# COMPACT_ATOMS: atom_id res chain seq x y z
N ASP A 1 3.38 -7.78 43.70
CA ASP A 1 1.96 -7.46 43.79
C ASP A 1 1.14 -8.52 43.03
N LYS A 2 0.12 -9.11 43.68
CA LYS A 2 -0.68 -10.21 43.13
C LYS A 2 -1.40 -9.79 41.86
N LEU A 3 -1.81 -8.54 41.70
CA LEU A 3 -2.47 -8.00 40.54
C LEU A 3 -1.49 -7.92 39.36
N SER A 4 -0.30 -7.40 39.56
CA SER A 4 0.73 -7.34 38.50
C SER A 4 1.12 -8.71 37.99
N SER A 5 1.16 -9.73 38.88
CA SER A 5 1.43 -11.10 38.46
C SER A 5 0.32 -11.67 37.54
N ILE A 6 -0.94 -11.39 37.85
CA ILE A 6 -2.09 -11.82 37.05
C ILE A 6 -2.07 -11.12 35.67
N VAL A 7 -1.78 -9.82 35.62
CA VAL A 7 -1.69 -9.07 34.36
C VAL A 7 -0.59 -9.65 33.47
N ASN A 8 0.60 -9.88 34.02
CA ASN A 8 1.72 -10.46 33.26
C ASN A 8 1.39 -11.87 32.75
N GLU A 9 0.81 -12.73 33.59
CA GLU A 9 0.41 -14.06 33.19
C GLU A 9 -0.64 -14.05 32.08
N THR A 10 -1.64 -13.17 32.17
CA THR A 10 -2.67 -12.99 31.13
C THR A 10 -2.04 -12.57 29.82
N PHE A 11 -1.13 -11.60 29.84
CA PHE A 11 -0.41 -11.15 28.63
C PHE A 11 0.37 -12.30 27.98
N VAL A 12 1.12 -13.07 28.77
CA VAL A 12 1.89 -14.23 28.27
C VAL A 12 0.97 -15.29 27.66
N ARG A 13 -0.16 -15.59 28.31
CA ARG A 13 -1.15 -16.54 27.78
C ARG A 13 -1.74 -16.08 26.45
N LEU A 14 -2.10 -14.81 26.30
CA LEU A 14 -2.60 -14.23 25.06
C LEU A 14 -1.56 -14.30 23.95
N TYR A 15 -0.30 -14.03 24.28
CA TYR A 15 0.81 -14.15 23.33
C TYR A 15 1.01 -15.63 22.87
N GLN A 16 0.99 -16.58 23.79
CA GLN A 16 1.12 -18.00 23.48
C GLN A 16 -0.05 -18.55 22.64
N GLN A 17 -1.23 -17.94 22.76
CA GLN A 17 -2.42 -18.27 21.95
C GLN A 17 -2.41 -17.56 20.58
N GLY A 18 -1.39 -16.73 20.26
CA GLY A 18 -1.31 -15.97 19.03
C GLY A 18 -2.29 -14.79 18.92
N LEU A 19 -2.97 -14.44 20.01
CA LEU A 19 -3.93 -13.32 20.06
C LEU A 19 -3.23 -11.96 20.19
N ILE A 20 -2.01 -11.94 20.72
CA ILE A 20 -1.15 -10.77 20.80
C ILE A 20 0.14 -11.08 20.02
N TYR A 21 0.55 -10.17 19.16
CA TYR A 21 1.78 -10.27 18.39
C TYR A 21 2.42 -8.90 18.19
N ARG A 22 3.71 -8.87 17.91
CA ARG A 22 4.42 -7.66 17.53
C ARG A 22 4.44 -7.53 16.01
N GLY A 23 3.88 -6.46 15.47
CA GLY A 23 3.82 -6.23 14.04
C GLY A 23 3.82 -4.74 13.69
N LYS A 24 4.07 -4.45 12.40
CA LYS A 24 3.89 -3.10 11.85
C LYS A 24 2.43 -2.96 11.42
N ARG A 25 1.84 -1.81 11.72
CA ARG A 25 0.49 -1.43 11.26
C ARG A 25 0.51 -0.01 10.72
N LEU A 26 -0.42 0.29 9.81
CA LEU A 26 -0.69 1.67 9.44
C LEU A 26 -1.35 2.40 10.61
N VAL A 27 -0.96 3.64 10.80
CA VAL A 27 -1.56 4.56 11.77
C VAL A 27 -1.75 5.90 11.10
N ASN A 28 -2.77 6.66 11.52
CA ASN A 28 -2.88 8.06 11.16
C ASN A 28 -1.76 8.82 11.87
N TRP A 29 -1.03 9.63 11.14
CA TRP A 29 0.14 10.34 11.63
C TRP A 29 0.00 11.82 11.34
N ASP A 30 0.12 12.66 12.38
CA ASP A 30 0.20 14.11 12.24
C ASP A 30 1.67 14.55 12.19
N PRO A 31 2.16 15.02 11.02
CA PRO A 31 3.55 15.42 10.86
C PRO A 31 3.90 16.72 11.57
N LYS A 32 2.90 17.53 11.98
CA LYS A 32 3.12 18.77 12.75
C LYS A 32 3.23 18.48 14.23
N LEU A 33 2.39 17.62 14.76
CA LEU A 33 2.44 17.18 16.16
C LEU A 33 3.48 16.09 16.38
N MET A 34 3.98 15.45 15.33
CA MET A 34 4.92 14.32 15.38
C MET A 34 4.39 13.17 16.23
N SER A 35 3.10 12.87 16.09
CA SER A 35 2.43 11.82 16.86
C SER A 35 1.40 11.06 16.02
N ALA A 36 1.14 9.82 16.42
CA ALA A 36 -0.02 9.08 15.91
C ALA A 36 -1.30 9.68 16.51
N VAL A 37 -2.35 9.72 15.70
CA VAL A 37 -3.70 10.15 16.09
C VAL A 37 -4.67 8.99 15.89
N SER A 38 -5.73 8.95 16.71
CA SER A 38 -6.76 7.93 16.57
C SER A 38 -7.67 8.21 15.37
N ASP A 39 -8.33 7.18 14.85
CA ASP A 39 -9.28 7.34 13.73
C ASP A 39 -10.43 8.30 14.07
N LEU A 40 -10.77 8.42 15.36
CA LEU A 40 -11.82 9.34 15.84
C LEU A 40 -11.41 10.82 15.79
N GLU A 41 -10.11 11.09 15.72
CA GLU A 41 -9.54 12.44 15.66
C GLU A 41 -9.29 12.90 14.21
N VAL A 42 -9.53 12.03 13.23
CA VAL A 42 -9.36 12.34 11.81
C VAL A 42 -10.64 12.94 11.26
N GLU A 43 -10.57 14.17 10.81
CA GLU A 43 -11.65 14.84 10.08
C GLU A 43 -11.40 14.73 8.57
N ASN A 44 -12.40 14.22 7.84
CA ASN A 44 -12.33 14.13 6.38
C ASN A 44 -12.84 15.45 5.77
N GLU A 45 -12.04 16.02 4.87
CA GLU A 45 -12.36 17.23 4.14
C GLU A 45 -12.37 16.93 2.64
N GLU A 46 -13.47 17.30 1.97
CA GLU A 46 -13.55 17.21 0.51
C GLU A 46 -12.74 18.34 -0.12
N LYS A 47 -11.87 17.99 -1.05
CA LYS A 47 -11.05 18.95 -1.83
C LYS A 47 -11.08 18.58 -3.29
N ASP A 48 -11.08 19.60 -4.13
CA ASP A 48 -10.86 19.43 -5.56
C ASP A 48 -9.47 18.82 -5.78
N GLY A 49 -9.43 17.70 -6.48
CA GLY A 49 -8.22 16.95 -6.78
C GLY A 49 -8.06 16.67 -8.27
N SER A 50 -6.92 16.10 -8.64
CA SER A 50 -6.65 15.66 -10.00
C SER A 50 -6.48 14.14 -10.03
N LEU A 51 -6.96 13.52 -11.10
CA LEU A 51 -6.71 12.12 -11.37
C LEU A 51 -5.55 12.01 -12.36
N TRP A 52 -4.42 11.46 -11.90
CA TRP A 52 -3.19 11.34 -12.67
C TRP A 52 -3.13 9.97 -13.34
N HIS A 53 -2.84 9.98 -14.66
CA HIS A 53 -2.65 8.76 -15.42
C HIS A 53 -1.16 8.50 -15.59
N ILE A 54 -0.68 7.37 -15.08
CA ILE A 54 0.73 6.99 -15.09
C ILE A 54 0.89 5.67 -15.85
N ALA A 55 1.80 5.66 -16.82
CA ALA A 55 2.10 4.47 -17.61
C ALA A 55 3.21 3.64 -16.95
N TYR A 56 2.96 2.34 -16.79
CA TYR A 56 3.90 1.33 -16.28
C TYR A 56 4.24 0.38 -17.42
N PRO A 57 5.44 0.46 -18.01
CA PRO A 57 5.84 -0.45 -19.08
C PRO A 57 5.88 -1.91 -18.57
N LEU A 58 5.42 -2.84 -19.39
CA LEU A 58 5.61 -4.27 -19.13
C LEU A 58 7.11 -4.61 -19.22
N ALA A 59 7.59 -5.43 -18.31
CA ALA A 59 9.01 -5.79 -18.25
C ALA A 59 9.47 -6.57 -19.49
N ASP A 60 8.56 -7.27 -20.17
CA ASP A 60 8.82 -7.99 -21.43
C ASP A 60 8.80 -7.08 -22.67
N GLY A 61 8.55 -5.77 -22.50
CA GLY A 61 8.49 -4.80 -23.59
C GLY A 61 7.27 -4.91 -24.49
N SER A 62 6.29 -5.75 -24.17
CA SER A 62 5.11 -6.00 -25.03
C SER A 62 4.05 -4.88 -24.98
N GLY A 63 4.21 -3.89 -24.09
CA GLY A 63 3.26 -2.78 -23.93
C GLY A 63 3.38 -2.08 -22.60
N GLN A 64 2.28 -1.50 -22.15
CA GLN A 64 2.21 -0.81 -20.85
C GLN A 64 0.81 -0.92 -20.24
N LEU A 65 0.75 -0.81 -18.91
CA LEU A 65 -0.49 -0.59 -18.17
C LEU A 65 -0.57 0.87 -17.74
N VAL A 66 -1.77 1.44 -17.76
CA VAL A 66 -2.01 2.81 -17.29
C VAL A 66 -2.81 2.76 -16.00
N VAL A 67 -2.28 3.35 -14.96
CA VAL A 67 -2.93 3.50 -13.65
C VAL A 67 -3.52 4.90 -13.54
N ALA A 68 -4.72 5.03 -12.99
CA ALA A 68 -5.31 6.30 -12.60
C ALA A 68 -5.22 6.45 -11.07
N THR A 69 -4.59 7.50 -10.58
CA THR A 69 -4.38 7.74 -9.14
C THR A 69 -4.59 9.20 -8.76
N THR A 70 -5.11 9.42 -7.55
CA THR A 70 -5.18 10.74 -6.92
C THR A 70 -3.93 11.06 -6.09
N ARG A 71 -3.06 10.07 -5.83
CA ARG A 71 -1.87 10.18 -4.97
C ARG A 71 -0.58 9.76 -5.70
N PRO A 72 -0.15 10.53 -6.72
CA PRO A 72 1.05 10.20 -7.49
C PRO A 72 2.34 10.22 -6.64
N GLU A 73 2.36 10.96 -5.53
CA GLU A 73 3.50 11.07 -4.61
C GLU A 73 3.88 9.74 -3.96
N THR A 74 2.95 8.81 -3.82
CA THR A 74 3.22 7.49 -3.21
C THR A 74 3.70 6.44 -4.21
N MET A 75 3.73 6.75 -5.51
CA MET A 75 4.09 5.83 -6.59
C MET A 75 5.42 5.10 -6.35
N LEU A 76 6.42 5.80 -5.82
CA LEU A 76 7.74 5.22 -5.57
C LEU A 76 7.73 4.05 -4.56
N GLY A 77 6.67 3.96 -3.76
CA GLY A 77 6.39 2.88 -2.81
C GLY A 77 5.50 1.76 -3.35
N ASP A 78 5.12 1.79 -4.63
CA ASP A 78 4.26 0.77 -5.20
C ASP A 78 4.93 -0.61 -5.13
N ALA A 79 4.19 -1.59 -4.66
CA ALA A 79 4.63 -2.97 -4.48
C ALA A 79 4.04 -3.92 -5.54
N ALA A 80 2.93 -3.54 -6.16
CA ALA A 80 2.27 -4.28 -7.24
C ALA A 80 1.34 -3.37 -8.03
N LEU A 81 0.91 -3.81 -9.22
CA LEU A 81 -0.33 -3.39 -9.84
C LEU A 81 -1.37 -4.48 -9.66
N MET A 82 -2.64 -4.11 -9.40
CA MET A 82 -3.72 -5.08 -9.31
C MET A 82 -4.78 -4.83 -10.37
N VAL A 83 -5.38 -5.93 -10.85
CA VAL A 83 -6.45 -5.96 -11.82
C VAL A 83 -7.54 -6.91 -11.32
N HIS A 84 -8.76 -6.75 -11.80
CA HIS A 84 -9.81 -7.69 -11.45
C HIS A 84 -9.59 -9.03 -12.17
N PRO A 85 -9.73 -10.20 -11.50
CA PRO A 85 -9.45 -11.52 -12.09
C PRO A 85 -10.33 -11.84 -13.30
N GLU A 86 -11.53 -11.29 -13.38
CA GLU A 86 -12.46 -11.49 -14.51
C GLU A 86 -12.37 -10.40 -15.59
N ASP A 87 -11.43 -9.47 -15.49
CA ASP A 87 -11.26 -8.43 -16.52
C ASP A 87 -10.48 -8.98 -17.71
N GLU A 88 -11.19 -9.31 -18.78
CA GLU A 88 -10.62 -9.89 -20.00
C GLU A 88 -9.50 -9.04 -20.62
N ARG A 89 -9.51 -7.71 -20.38
CA ARG A 89 -8.47 -6.81 -20.87
C ARG A 89 -7.10 -7.13 -20.31
N TYR A 90 -7.04 -7.66 -19.07
CA TYR A 90 -5.81 -7.80 -18.29
C TYR A 90 -5.52 -9.23 -17.83
N GLN A 91 -6.43 -10.19 -18.03
CA GLN A 91 -6.24 -11.58 -17.59
C GLN A 91 -4.91 -12.19 -18.07
N ALA A 92 -4.53 -11.93 -19.33
CA ALA A 92 -3.28 -12.45 -19.90
C ALA A 92 -2.01 -11.81 -19.31
N LEU A 93 -2.16 -10.77 -18.49
CA LEU A 93 -1.06 -10.04 -17.86
C LEU A 93 -0.87 -10.41 -16.39
N ILE A 94 -1.83 -11.10 -15.78
CA ILE A 94 -1.74 -11.55 -14.38
C ILE A 94 -0.52 -12.46 -14.23
N GLY A 95 0.31 -12.18 -13.22
CA GLY A 95 1.56 -12.88 -12.95
C GLY A 95 2.78 -12.40 -13.76
N LYS A 96 2.59 -11.49 -14.73
CA LYS A 96 3.70 -10.75 -15.35
C LYS A 96 4.17 -9.62 -14.43
N THR A 97 5.23 -8.92 -14.86
CA THR A 97 5.79 -7.76 -14.15
C THR A 97 5.74 -6.51 -15.01
N VAL A 98 5.67 -5.37 -14.33
CA VAL A 98 5.84 -4.04 -14.93
C VAL A 98 7.05 -3.35 -14.30
N ILE A 99 7.61 -2.38 -15.03
CA ILE A 99 8.67 -1.52 -14.54
C ILE A 99 8.06 -0.30 -13.86
N LEU A 100 8.38 -0.10 -12.59
CA LEU A 100 7.98 1.11 -11.85
C LEU A 100 8.67 2.32 -12.46
N PRO A 101 7.91 3.32 -12.95
CA PRO A 101 8.50 4.52 -13.53
C PRO A 101 9.45 5.23 -12.58
N LEU A 102 10.46 5.90 -13.11
CA LEU A 102 11.53 6.63 -12.43
C LEU A 102 12.51 5.76 -11.62
N VAL A 103 12.03 4.68 -11.02
CA VAL A 103 12.83 3.81 -10.12
C VAL A 103 13.44 2.61 -10.86
N GLY A 104 12.78 2.13 -11.92
CA GLY A 104 13.24 0.96 -12.67
C GLY A 104 13.03 -0.39 -11.96
N ARG A 105 12.35 -0.41 -10.81
CA ARG A 105 12.06 -1.64 -10.07
C ARG A 105 10.94 -2.42 -10.75
N GLU A 106 11.12 -3.73 -10.89
CA GLU A 106 10.06 -4.62 -11.34
C GLU A 106 9.08 -4.88 -10.19
N ILE A 107 7.78 -4.76 -10.48
CA ILE A 107 6.68 -5.07 -9.57
C ILE A 107 5.68 -6.00 -10.26
N PRO A 108 5.04 -6.95 -9.55
CA PRO A 108 4.13 -7.91 -10.15
C PRO A 108 2.77 -7.30 -10.48
N ILE A 109 2.10 -7.91 -11.46
CA ILE A 109 0.67 -7.72 -11.73
C ILE A 109 -0.08 -8.83 -11.00
N ILE A 110 -0.92 -8.46 -10.03
CA ILE A 110 -1.72 -9.39 -9.22
C ILE A 110 -3.20 -9.28 -9.57
N ALA A 111 -3.95 -10.33 -9.25
CA ALA A 111 -5.41 -10.34 -9.36
C ALA A 111 -6.04 -10.16 -7.98
N ASP A 112 -7.00 -9.24 -7.85
CA ASP A 112 -7.75 -9.06 -6.61
C ASP A 112 -9.17 -8.55 -6.93
N ASP A 113 -10.19 -9.16 -6.30
CA ASP A 113 -11.61 -8.82 -6.48
C ASP A 113 -11.94 -7.41 -5.93
N TYR A 114 -11.03 -6.79 -5.20
CA TYR A 114 -11.17 -5.42 -4.72
C TYR A 114 -11.23 -4.39 -5.87
N VAL A 115 -10.68 -4.72 -7.04
CA VAL A 115 -10.62 -3.78 -8.18
C VAL A 115 -12.00 -3.59 -8.81
N ASP A 116 -12.46 -2.33 -8.88
CA ASP A 116 -13.59 -1.97 -9.69
C ASP A 116 -13.17 -1.83 -11.17
N ARG A 117 -13.72 -2.69 -12.04
CA ARG A 117 -13.40 -2.73 -13.48
C ARG A 117 -13.84 -1.48 -14.26
N GLU A 118 -14.84 -0.77 -13.72
CA GLU A 118 -15.42 0.40 -14.37
C GLU A 118 -14.80 1.72 -13.88
N PHE A 119 -14.06 1.67 -12.77
CA PHE A 119 -13.41 2.86 -12.22
C PHE A 119 -12.03 3.10 -12.85
N GLY A 120 -11.81 4.31 -13.37
CA GLY A 120 -10.54 4.71 -13.97
C GLY A 120 -10.15 3.87 -15.17
N THR A 121 -9.02 3.18 -15.08
CA THR A 121 -8.51 2.27 -16.12
C THR A 121 -8.83 0.81 -15.84
N GLY A 122 -9.36 0.48 -14.66
CA GLY A 122 -9.48 -0.89 -14.16
C GLY A 122 -8.14 -1.49 -13.70
N VAL A 123 -7.07 -0.67 -13.65
CA VAL A 123 -5.76 -1.04 -13.10
C VAL A 123 -5.46 -0.13 -11.91
N VAL A 124 -5.16 -0.72 -10.77
CA VAL A 124 -4.90 0.01 -9.51
C VAL A 124 -3.48 -0.28 -9.05
N LYS A 125 -2.76 0.76 -8.64
CA LYS A 125 -1.48 0.62 -7.98
C LYS A 125 -1.69 0.19 -6.52
N VAL A 126 -0.79 -0.63 -5.98
CA VAL A 126 -0.85 -1.10 -4.59
C VAL A 126 0.34 -0.56 -3.81
N THR A 127 0.05 0.31 -2.84
CA THR A 127 1.06 0.96 -1.99
C THR A 127 0.77 0.64 -0.51
N PRO A 128 1.12 -0.56 -0.01
CA PRO A 128 0.67 -1.06 1.29
C PRO A 128 1.09 -0.21 2.49
N ALA A 129 2.11 0.63 2.34
CA ALA A 129 2.59 1.50 3.42
C ALA A 129 1.85 2.85 3.51
N HIS A 130 0.95 3.18 2.55
CA HIS A 130 0.37 4.52 2.43
C HIS A 130 -1.15 4.54 2.23
N ASP A 131 -1.80 3.38 2.21
CA ASP A 131 -3.25 3.25 2.08
C ASP A 131 -3.75 2.02 2.86
N ASN A 132 -4.87 2.16 3.58
CA ASN A 132 -5.42 1.08 4.41
C ASN A 132 -5.97 -0.08 3.59
N ASN A 133 -6.57 0.19 2.43
CA ASN A 133 -7.08 -0.85 1.54
C ASN A 133 -5.92 -1.59 0.89
N ASP A 134 -4.90 -0.85 0.43
CA ASP A 134 -3.67 -1.43 -0.13
C ASP A 134 -2.90 -2.23 0.92
N TYR A 135 -2.94 -1.81 2.19
CA TYR A 135 -2.38 -2.60 3.30
C TYR A 135 -3.05 -3.97 3.42
N ALA A 136 -4.38 -4.02 3.35
CA ALA A 136 -5.12 -5.28 3.41
C ALA A 136 -4.82 -6.18 2.19
N VAL A 137 -4.73 -5.59 0.99
CA VAL A 137 -4.27 -6.28 -0.23
C VAL A 137 -2.84 -6.80 -0.03
N GLY A 138 -1.94 -5.94 0.47
CA GLY A 138 -0.55 -6.30 0.74
C GLY A 138 -0.40 -7.49 1.68
N GLN A 139 -1.23 -7.55 2.74
CA GLN A 139 -1.26 -8.68 3.68
C GLN A 139 -1.72 -9.98 2.99
N ARG A 140 -2.78 -9.93 2.16
CA ARG A 140 -3.28 -11.11 1.43
C ARG A 140 -2.28 -11.67 0.42
N HIS A 141 -1.55 -10.79 -0.25
CA HIS A 141 -0.62 -11.14 -1.32
C HIS A 141 0.85 -11.20 -0.87
N GLY A 142 1.15 -10.97 0.41
CA GLY A 142 2.52 -10.99 0.95
C GLY A 142 3.43 -9.90 0.36
N LEU A 143 2.87 -8.74 0.00
CA LEU A 143 3.61 -7.65 -0.62
C LEU A 143 4.47 -6.88 0.41
N PRO A 144 5.61 -6.31 -0.01
CA PRO A 144 6.45 -5.50 0.86
C PRO A 144 5.78 -4.17 1.22
N MET A 145 6.04 -3.69 2.43
CA MET A 145 5.64 -2.37 2.89
C MET A 145 6.78 -1.37 2.70
N ILE A 146 6.72 -0.58 1.63
CA ILE A 146 7.73 0.43 1.28
C ILE A 146 7.20 1.81 1.64
N CYS A 147 7.66 2.36 2.77
CA CYS A 147 7.30 3.71 3.18
C CYS A 147 8.21 4.72 2.48
N VAL A 148 7.61 5.65 1.73
CA VAL A 148 8.34 6.69 0.96
C VAL A 148 8.26 8.08 1.59
N LEU A 149 7.60 8.21 2.74
CA LEU A 149 7.48 9.46 3.46
C LEU A 149 8.26 9.41 4.78
N THR A 150 8.85 10.55 5.15
CA THR A 150 9.43 10.78 6.48
C THR A 150 8.33 11.05 7.51
N LEU A 151 8.71 11.16 8.77
CA LEU A 151 7.79 11.57 9.84
C LEU A 151 7.26 13.01 9.67
N THR A 152 7.95 13.85 8.89
CA THR A 152 7.53 15.20 8.52
C THR A 152 6.73 15.25 7.22
N ALA A 153 6.27 14.10 6.69
CA ALA A 153 5.53 13.94 5.45
C ALA A 153 6.26 14.46 4.19
N THR A 154 7.59 14.51 4.22
CA THR A 154 8.42 14.75 3.05
C THR A 154 8.86 13.41 2.43
N ILE A 155 9.17 13.42 1.14
CA ILE A 155 9.74 12.23 0.46
C ILE A 155 11.06 11.85 1.14
N ASN A 156 11.25 10.58 1.46
CA ASN A 156 12.45 10.07 2.13
C ASN A 156 13.51 9.59 1.12
N ASP A 157 14.73 9.34 1.61
CA ASP A 157 15.86 8.90 0.77
C ASP A 157 15.65 7.50 0.17
N LEU A 158 14.79 6.65 0.75
CA LEU A 158 14.47 5.33 0.20
C LEU A 158 13.77 5.41 -1.16
N SER A 159 13.04 6.49 -1.41
CA SER A 159 12.44 6.75 -2.72
C SER A 159 13.47 7.17 -3.78
N LEU A 160 14.65 7.65 -3.36
CA LEU A 160 15.72 8.16 -4.22
C LEU A 160 16.90 7.19 -4.40
N ILE A 161 17.04 6.18 -3.54
CA ILE A 161 18.20 5.25 -3.56
C ILE A 161 18.29 4.43 -4.86
N HIS A 162 17.22 4.37 -5.63
CA HIS A 162 17.18 3.64 -6.91
C HIS A 162 17.17 4.57 -8.14
N ILE A 163 17.32 5.88 -7.93
CA ILE A 163 17.52 6.85 -8.99
C ILE A 163 19.00 7.16 -9.11
#